data_a1e4d67217392efc83a8bd6d26749d6d
#
_entry.id   a1e4d67217392efc83a8bd6d26749d6d
#
_cell.length_a   1.000
_cell.length_b   1.000
_cell.length_c   1.000
_cell.angle_alpha   90.00
_cell.angle_beta   90.00
_cell.angle_gamma   90.00
#
_symmetry.space_group_name_H-M   'P 1'
#
loop_
_entity.id
_entity.type
_entity.pdbx_description
1 polymer ?
#
loop_
_entity_poly.entity_id
_entity_poly.type
_entity_poly.pdbx_seq_one_letter_code
_entity_poly.pdbx_strand_id
1 'polypeptide(L)'
;MLQIGSNLRVADNSGAKALKIIGIPGASRQRFARLSGVVSCVVKEADVQGVVKDDEIVRAVIVRTKKEFKRDDGSYVRFDDNSAVIIDRDGAPRGSRIFGPVAKELKDKGFVKIASLAPEVI
;
A
#
# COMPACT_ATOMS: atom_id res chain seq x y z
N MET A 1 4.24 -4.24 11.46
CA MET A 1 4.54 -5.21 10.39
C MET A 1 3.27 -5.96 10.00
N LEU A 2 3.13 -6.25 8.74
CA LEU A 2 1.94 -6.86 8.17
C LEU A 2 2.28 -8.24 7.63
N GLN A 3 1.35 -9.17 7.73
CA GLN A 3 1.56 -10.56 7.31
C GLN A 3 0.37 -11.05 6.48
N ILE A 4 0.50 -12.23 5.91
CA ILE A 4 -0.62 -12.86 5.19
C ILE A 4 -1.82 -12.97 6.13
N GLY A 5 -2.97 -12.52 5.66
CA GLY A 5 -4.19 -12.45 6.45
C GLY A 5 -4.46 -11.08 7.07
N SER A 6 -3.49 -10.16 7.04
CA SER A 6 -3.69 -8.80 7.53
C SER A 6 -4.63 -8.02 6.62
N ASN A 7 -5.42 -7.13 7.22
CA ASN A 7 -6.31 -6.23 6.48
C ASN A 7 -5.65 -4.87 6.31
N LEU A 8 -5.86 -4.28 5.14
CA LEU A 8 -5.35 -2.95 4.78
C LEU A 8 -6.51 -2.07 4.35
N ARG A 9 -6.41 -0.78 4.66
CA ARG A 9 -7.26 0.24 4.06
C ARG A 9 -6.67 0.64 2.72
N VAL A 10 -7.51 1.14 1.84
CA VAL A 10 -7.07 1.61 0.53
C VAL A 10 -7.00 3.13 0.55
N ALA A 11 -5.84 3.65 0.17
CA ALA A 11 -5.57 5.09 0.22
C ALA A 11 -5.71 5.77 -1.14
N ASP A 12 -6.43 5.17 -2.06
CA ASP A 12 -6.63 5.74 -3.39
C ASP A 12 -8.11 5.73 -3.79
N ASN A 13 -8.39 6.27 -4.97
CA ASN A 13 -9.75 6.36 -5.51
C ASN A 13 -10.06 5.26 -6.53
N SER A 14 -9.40 4.11 -6.43
CA SER A 14 -9.67 2.97 -7.31
C SER A 14 -11.04 2.32 -7.09
N GLY A 15 -11.71 2.68 -5.99
CA GLY A 15 -13.01 2.12 -5.62
C GLY A 15 -12.92 1.02 -4.57
N ALA A 16 -11.77 0.43 -4.34
CA ALA A 16 -11.58 -0.53 -3.27
C ALA A 16 -11.53 0.19 -1.92
N LYS A 17 -12.14 -0.41 -0.90
CA LYS A 17 -12.15 0.14 0.46
C LYS A 17 -11.26 -0.65 1.40
N ALA A 18 -11.19 -1.96 1.22
CA ALA A 18 -10.41 -2.85 2.07
C ALA A 18 -9.73 -3.92 1.24
N LEU A 19 -8.54 -4.30 1.66
CA LEU A 19 -7.74 -5.36 1.05
C LEU A 19 -7.33 -6.35 2.13
N LYS A 20 -7.17 -7.62 1.74
CA LYS A 20 -6.58 -8.65 2.60
C LYS A 20 -5.34 -9.19 1.93
N ILE A 21 -4.22 -9.22 2.66
CA ILE A 21 -2.94 -9.71 2.12
C ILE A 21 -3.02 -11.23 1.97
N ILE A 22 -2.74 -11.73 0.76
CA ILE A 22 -2.71 -13.15 0.47
C ILE A 22 -1.33 -13.66 0.10
N GLY A 23 -0.37 -12.77 -0.16
CA GLY A 23 0.99 -13.16 -0.47
C GLY A 23 1.95 -11.98 -0.46
N ILE A 24 3.24 -12.28 -0.32
CA ILE A 24 4.32 -11.31 -0.37
C ILE A 24 5.24 -11.72 -1.51
N PRO A 25 5.08 -11.15 -2.72
CA PRO A 25 5.84 -11.56 -3.90
C PRO A 25 7.35 -11.32 -3.74
N GLY A 26 8.15 -12.19 -4.33
CA GLY A 26 9.59 -12.01 -4.42
C GLY A 26 10.35 -12.33 -3.15
N ALA A 27 9.70 -12.86 -2.12
CA ALA A 27 10.32 -13.07 -0.81
C ALA A 27 9.81 -14.38 -0.18
N SER A 28 10.24 -15.52 -0.70
CA SER A 28 9.74 -16.84 -0.30
C SER A 28 9.92 -17.16 1.19
N ARG A 29 10.83 -16.49 1.87
CA ARG A 29 11.07 -16.68 3.31
C ARG A 29 10.62 -15.49 4.16
N GLN A 30 10.10 -14.47 3.54
CA GLN A 30 9.67 -13.27 4.26
C GLN A 30 8.30 -13.49 4.87
N ARG A 31 8.21 -13.34 6.19
CA ARG A 31 6.94 -13.49 6.92
C ARG A 31 6.14 -12.21 6.99
N PHE A 32 6.81 -11.07 6.90
CA PHE A 32 6.21 -9.75 7.13
C PHE A 32 6.44 -8.83 5.95
N ALA A 33 5.41 -8.08 5.61
CA ALA A 33 5.53 -6.96 4.70
C ALA A 33 5.77 -5.68 5.50
N ARG A 34 6.58 -4.80 4.96
CA ARG A 34 6.97 -3.55 5.59
C ARG A 34 6.52 -2.37 4.76
N LEU A 35 6.69 -1.18 5.33
CA LEU A 35 6.46 0.07 4.63
C LEU A 35 7.19 0.05 3.27
N SER A 36 6.52 0.54 2.23
CA SER A 36 6.98 0.52 0.83
C SER A 36 7.14 -0.87 0.21
N GLY A 37 6.73 -1.93 0.91
CA GLY A 37 6.72 -3.28 0.35
C GLY A 37 5.52 -3.52 -0.56
N VAL A 38 5.70 -4.40 -1.55
CA VAL A 38 4.63 -4.80 -2.46
C VAL A 38 4.02 -6.11 -1.96
N VAL A 39 2.70 -6.16 -1.91
CA VAL A 39 1.94 -7.34 -1.48
C VAL A 39 0.89 -7.71 -2.52
N SER A 40 0.54 -8.98 -2.57
CA SER A 40 -0.62 -9.45 -3.32
C SER A 40 -1.81 -9.48 -2.38
N CYS A 41 -2.92 -8.91 -2.82
CA CYS A 41 -4.11 -8.76 -1.98
C CYS A 41 -5.35 -9.19 -2.73
N VAL A 42 -6.38 -9.56 -1.98
CA VAL A 42 -7.73 -9.73 -2.50
C VAL A 42 -8.58 -8.54 -2.05
N VAL A 43 -9.37 -8.00 -2.96
CA VAL A 43 -10.27 -6.87 -2.68
C VAL A 43 -11.48 -7.40 -1.90
N LYS A 44 -11.74 -6.83 -0.71
CA LYS A 44 -12.85 -7.27 0.14
C LYS A 44 -14.10 -6.40 0.01
N GLU A 45 -13.92 -5.12 -0.24
CA GLU A 45 -15.03 -4.20 -0.48
C GLU A 45 -14.64 -3.28 -1.63
N ALA A 46 -15.49 -3.21 -2.65
CA ALA A 46 -15.27 -2.32 -3.78
C ALA A 46 -16.57 -1.68 -4.21
N ASP A 47 -16.47 -0.44 -4.69
CA ASP A 47 -17.59 0.25 -5.31
C ASP A 47 -17.92 -0.41 -6.65
N VAL A 48 -19.20 -0.48 -6.98
CA VAL A 48 -19.68 -1.07 -8.23
C VAL A 48 -19.07 -0.38 -9.46
N GLN A 49 -18.85 0.93 -9.37
CA GLN A 49 -18.30 1.74 -10.45
C GLN A 49 -16.79 1.94 -10.37
N GLY A 50 -16.13 1.26 -9.46
CA GLY A 50 -14.68 1.39 -9.28
C GLY A 50 -13.87 0.68 -10.37
N VAL A 51 -12.58 0.98 -10.40
CA VAL A 51 -11.61 0.34 -11.32
C VAL A 51 -11.42 -1.13 -10.97
N VAL A 52 -11.58 -1.49 -9.70
CA VAL A 52 -11.42 -2.86 -9.20
C VAL A 52 -12.75 -3.40 -8.72
N LYS A 53 -12.86 -4.72 -8.68
CA LYS A 53 -14.10 -5.43 -8.28
C LYS A 53 -13.85 -6.26 -7.02
N ASP A 54 -14.93 -6.62 -6.33
CA ASP A 54 -14.86 -7.54 -5.20
C ASP A 54 -14.19 -8.85 -5.60
N ASP A 55 -13.40 -9.38 -4.69
CA ASP A 55 -12.66 -10.64 -4.84
C ASP A 55 -11.61 -10.63 -5.96
N GLU A 56 -11.33 -9.48 -6.57
CA GLU A 56 -10.24 -9.34 -7.51
C GLU A 56 -8.90 -9.44 -6.79
N ILE A 57 -7.93 -10.14 -7.39
CA ILE A 57 -6.57 -10.23 -6.86
C ILE A 57 -5.76 -9.08 -7.49
N VAL A 58 -5.18 -8.24 -6.64
CA VAL A 58 -4.44 -7.06 -7.05
C VAL A 58 -3.10 -7.00 -6.33
N ARG A 59 -2.17 -6.24 -6.90
CA ARG A 59 -0.94 -5.86 -6.20
C ARG A 59 -1.11 -4.49 -5.57
N ALA A 60 -0.53 -4.33 -4.41
CA ALA A 60 -0.57 -3.07 -3.70
C ALA A 60 0.77 -2.79 -3.04
N VAL A 61 1.09 -1.52 -2.87
CA VAL A 61 2.26 -1.09 -2.13
C VAL A 61 1.81 -0.45 -0.82
N ILE A 62 2.46 -0.83 0.27
CA ILE A 62 2.12 -0.32 1.60
C ILE A 62 2.67 1.09 1.75
N VAL A 63 1.77 2.07 1.95
CA VAL A 63 2.13 3.49 2.05
C VAL A 63 2.14 4.01 3.48
N ARG A 64 1.42 3.35 4.39
CA ARG A 64 1.35 3.72 5.81
C ARG A 64 1.29 2.46 6.67
N THR A 65 1.93 2.50 7.83
CA THR A 65 1.83 1.44 8.83
C THR A 65 1.62 2.02 10.22
N LYS A 66 0.86 1.31 11.07
CA LYS A 66 0.73 1.67 12.49
C LYS A 66 1.99 1.37 13.28
N LYS A 67 2.70 0.31 12.90
CA LYS A 67 3.97 -0.05 13.55
C LYS A 67 5.01 0.98 13.18
N GLU A 68 5.76 1.46 14.16
CA GLU A 68 6.83 2.41 13.92
C GLU A 68 7.93 1.82 13.04
N PHE A 69 8.47 2.65 12.19
CA PHE A 69 9.54 2.31 11.27
C PHE A 69 10.75 3.19 11.56
N LYS A 70 11.90 2.57 11.78
CA LYS A 70 13.14 3.29 12.05
C LYS A 70 13.80 3.70 10.74
N ARG A 71 14.15 4.97 10.63
CA ARG A 71 14.87 5.52 9.48
C ARG A 71 16.38 5.50 9.73
N ASP A 72 17.14 5.64 8.66
CA ASP A 72 18.60 5.60 8.71
C ASP A 72 19.21 6.72 9.58
N ASP A 73 18.51 7.84 9.70
CA ASP A 73 18.94 8.96 10.55
C ASP A 73 18.64 8.76 12.05
N GLY A 74 18.06 7.61 12.42
CA GLY A 74 17.71 7.30 13.79
C GLY A 74 16.32 7.76 14.21
N SER A 75 15.59 8.48 13.36
CA SER A 75 14.22 8.87 13.67
C SER A 75 13.25 7.73 13.43
N TYR A 76 12.04 7.86 14.00
CA TYR A 76 10.96 6.89 13.81
C TYR A 76 9.78 7.59 13.19
N VAL A 77 9.06 6.83 12.36
CA VAL A 77 7.80 7.29 11.78
C VAL A 77 6.74 6.22 11.99
N ARG A 78 5.52 6.65 12.30
CA ARG A 78 4.35 5.77 12.34
C ARG A 78 3.12 6.57 11.92
N PHE A 79 2.14 5.83 11.44
CA PHE A 79 0.87 6.40 10.98
C PHE A 79 -0.28 5.86 11.82
N ASP A 80 -1.46 6.42 11.63
CA ASP A 80 -2.65 6.01 12.40
C ASP A 80 -3.31 4.75 11.85
N ASP A 81 -2.95 4.35 10.64
CA ASP A 81 -3.56 3.18 9.99
C ASP A 81 -2.53 2.40 9.17
N ASN A 82 -2.95 1.22 8.72
CA ASN A 82 -2.22 0.43 7.74
C ASN A 82 -2.94 0.60 6.40
N SER A 83 -2.31 1.28 5.47
CA SER A 83 -2.92 1.61 4.18
C SER A 83 -2.01 1.26 3.03
N ALA A 84 -2.63 0.94 1.90
CA ALA A 84 -1.94 0.59 0.68
C ALA A 84 -2.58 1.27 -0.52
N VAL A 85 -1.81 1.38 -1.59
CA VAL A 85 -2.26 1.89 -2.89
C VAL A 85 -2.19 0.75 -3.89
N ILE A 86 -3.26 0.54 -4.65
CA ILE A 86 -3.31 -0.50 -5.68
C ILE A 86 -2.45 -0.07 -6.87
N ILE A 87 -1.57 -0.97 -7.30
CA ILE A 87 -0.65 -0.71 -8.40
C ILE A 87 -0.84 -1.73 -9.52
N ASP A 88 -0.36 -1.38 -10.70
CA ASP A 88 -0.30 -2.28 -11.84
C ASP A 88 1.04 -3.05 -11.86
N ARG A 89 1.30 -3.77 -12.95
CA ARG A 89 2.55 -4.55 -13.10
C ARG A 89 3.80 -3.67 -13.12
N ASP A 90 3.66 -2.44 -13.58
CA ASP A 90 4.79 -1.50 -13.71
C ASP A 90 5.03 -0.69 -12.45
N GLY A 91 4.21 -0.90 -11.41
CA GLY A 91 4.32 -0.15 -10.17
C GLY A 91 3.60 1.19 -10.20
N ALA A 92 2.85 1.49 -11.27
CA ALA A 92 2.07 2.72 -11.35
C ALA A 92 0.73 2.56 -10.61
N PRO A 93 0.24 3.60 -9.93
CA PRO A 93 -1.05 3.53 -9.24
C PRO A 93 -2.19 3.36 -10.25
N ARG A 94 -3.15 2.51 -9.91
CA ARG A 94 -4.34 2.31 -10.76
C ARG A 94 -5.35 3.42 -10.59
N GLY A 95 -5.37 4.04 -9.43
CA GLY A 95 -6.21 5.22 -9.18
C GLY A 95 -5.53 6.50 -9.61
N SER A 96 -6.30 7.58 -9.70
CA SER A 96 -5.80 8.90 -10.10
C SER A 96 -5.52 9.82 -8.92
N ARG A 97 -5.96 9.47 -7.71
CA ARG A 97 -5.81 10.28 -6.51
C ARG A 97 -5.37 9.42 -5.34
N ILE A 98 -4.59 10.02 -4.45
CA ILE A 98 -4.16 9.38 -3.21
C ILE A 98 -4.64 10.22 -2.03
N PHE A 99 -5.16 9.54 -1.01
CA PHE A 99 -5.73 10.17 0.17
C PHE A 99 -4.77 10.03 1.36
N GLY A 100 -4.52 11.13 2.02
CA GLY A 100 -3.68 11.17 3.21
C GLY A 100 -2.19 11.13 2.91
N PRO A 101 -1.36 11.17 3.97
CA PRO A 101 0.10 11.18 3.79
C PRO A 101 0.63 9.83 3.34
N VAL A 102 1.78 9.84 2.68
CA VAL A 102 2.55 8.64 2.35
C VAL A 102 3.98 8.80 2.86
N ALA A 103 4.65 7.69 3.09
CA ALA A 103 6.03 7.70 3.54
C ALA A 103 6.99 8.06 2.39
N LYS A 104 8.04 8.81 2.70
CA LYS A 104 9.04 9.19 1.69
C LYS A 104 9.84 8.01 1.14
N GLU A 105 9.87 6.90 1.84
CA GLU A 105 10.53 5.68 1.40
C GLU A 105 9.99 5.16 0.05
N LEU A 106 8.78 5.54 -0.30
CA LEU A 106 8.21 5.18 -1.61
C LEU A 106 9.02 5.75 -2.77
N LYS A 107 9.55 6.96 -2.64
CA LYS A 107 10.43 7.54 -3.67
C LYS A 107 11.71 6.73 -3.82
N ASP A 108 12.29 6.31 -2.71
CA ASP A 108 13.53 5.55 -2.70
C ASP A 108 13.37 4.17 -3.33
N LYS A 109 12.16 3.62 -3.27
CA LYS A 109 11.83 2.32 -3.87
C LYS A 109 11.35 2.43 -5.33
N GLY A 110 11.32 3.62 -5.90
CA GLY A 110 10.93 3.83 -7.28
C GLY A 110 9.45 4.16 -7.51
N PHE A 111 8.64 4.30 -6.46
CA PHE A 111 7.22 4.64 -6.59
C PHE A 111 7.03 6.17 -6.64
N VAL A 112 7.72 6.82 -7.56
CA VAL A 112 7.75 8.29 -7.66
C VAL A 112 6.37 8.85 -8.00
N LYS A 113 5.62 8.15 -8.84
CA LYS A 113 4.29 8.63 -9.25
C LYS A 113 3.32 8.65 -8.08
N ILE A 114 3.39 7.64 -7.19
CA ILE A 114 2.56 7.60 -5.99
C ILE A 114 2.91 8.79 -5.08
N ALA A 115 4.19 9.04 -4.88
CA ALA A 115 4.64 10.15 -4.05
C ALA A 115 4.21 11.50 -4.65
N SER A 116 4.22 11.64 -5.97
CA SER A 116 3.81 12.89 -6.63
C SER A 116 2.30 13.14 -6.55
N LEU A 117 1.48 12.09 -6.48
CA LEU A 117 0.04 12.21 -6.36
C LEU A 117 -0.42 12.41 -4.91
N ALA A 118 0.41 12.08 -3.94
CA ALA A 118 0.06 12.18 -2.54
C ALA A 118 -0.03 13.65 -2.10
N PRO A 119 -1.02 14.00 -1.25
CA PRO A 119 -1.14 15.36 -0.75
C PRO A 119 0.00 15.74 0.20
N GLU A 120 0.63 14.76 0.84
CA GLU A 120 1.72 14.99 1.78
C GLU A 120 2.65 13.79 1.79
N VAL A 121 3.96 14.06 1.79
CA VAL A 121 5.01 13.03 1.89
C VAL A 121 5.79 13.28 3.17
N ILE A 122 5.78 12.30 4.06
CA ILE A 122 6.39 12.43 5.39
C ILE A 122 7.64 11.57 5.50
#